data_7c84baf10989a45fb8d88365b89596d5
#
_entry.id   7c84baf10989a45fb8d88365b89596d5
#
_cell.length_a   1.000
_cell.length_b   1.000
_cell.length_c   1.000
_cell.angle_alpha   90.00
_cell.angle_beta   90.00
_cell.angle_gamma   90.00
#
_symmetry.space_group_name_H-M   'P 1'
#
loop_
_entity.id
_entity.type
_entity.pdbx_description
1 polymer ?
#
loop_
_entity_poly.entity_id
_entity_poly.type
_entity_poly.pdbx_seq_one_letter_code
_entity_poly.pdbx_strand_id
1 'polypeptide(L)'
;MLPLDGRTVLVTRPAHQAGSLAQKVFEAGGEAFVFPALGIEPVALDELADALAYLAGADIVIFVSPNAAQYGLAAIRARGTLPDAGRFFAVGPGTARALAAQGLEGAVTPDGQDSEALLALPELQAVAGQRVVIVRGVGGRPLMSDTLRARGADVHFMECYRRTCPPADPSRLLARWRAGGIDAVTIASAETLYNLARLLGEPGAPLLAATPLFAPHEKIAEAARRFGIARVITTPGGDDGLLDGLVNWFRNKTGSKT
;
A
#
# COMPACT_ATOMS: atom_id res chain seq x y z
N MET A 1 -10.62 -30.20 8.66
CA MET A 1 -10.95 -28.82 9.11
C MET A 1 -9.91 -27.89 8.51
N LEU A 2 -10.34 -26.89 7.76
CA LEU A 2 -9.44 -25.90 7.16
C LEU A 2 -8.83 -24.99 8.24
N PRO A 3 -7.65 -24.39 7.97
CA PRO A 3 -6.90 -23.65 9.01
C PRO A 3 -7.63 -22.48 9.65
N LEU A 4 -8.52 -21.81 8.92
CA LEU A 4 -9.31 -20.66 9.38
C LEU A 4 -10.80 -20.99 9.49
N ASP A 5 -11.18 -22.27 9.59
CA ASP A 5 -12.58 -22.71 9.68
C ASP A 5 -13.31 -22.01 10.83
N GLY A 6 -14.46 -21.38 10.52
CA GLY A 6 -15.27 -20.60 11.48
C GLY A 6 -14.64 -19.27 11.94
N ARG A 7 -13.57 -18.79 11.32
CA ARG A 7 -12.92 -17.51 11.67
C ARG A 7 -13.29 -16.41 10.70
N THR A 8 -13.50 -15.21 11.24
CA THR A 8 -13.73 -13.99 10.43
C THR A 8 -12.57 -13.04 10.61
N VAL A 9 -11.97 -12.65 9.48
CA VAL A 9 -10.85 -11.71 9.40
C VAL A 9 -11.34 -10.38 8.84
N LEU A 10 -11.11 -9.29 9.58
CA LEU A 10 -11.36 -7.92 9.11
C LEU A 10 -10.22 -7.50 8.16
N VAL A 11 -10.55 -7.26 6.90
CA VAL A 11 -9.64 -6.81 5.85
C VAL A 11 -9.86 -5.31 5.62
N THR A 12 -8.84 -4.48 5.87
CA THR A 12 -8.96 -3.01 5.91
C THR A 12 -8.29 -2.29 4.74
N ARG A 13 -7.75 -3.03 3.77
CA ARG A 13 -7.13 -2.49 2.56
C ARG A 13 -8.12 -1.73 1.69
N PRO A 14 -7.64 -0.84 0.79
CA PRO A 14 -8.49 -0.24 -0.25
C PRO A 14 -9.31 -1.30 -0.97
N ALA A 15 -10.55 -0.97 -1.33
CA ALA A 15 -11.52 -1.93 -1.88
C ALA A 15 -10.95 -2.73 -3.09
N HIS A 16 -10.26 -2.04 -4.01
CA HIS A 16 -9.65 -2.67 -5.19
C HIS A 16 -8.43 -3.56 -4.89
N GLN A 17 -7.89 -3.52 -3.67
CA GLN A 17 -6.75 -4.32 -3.22
C GLN A 17 -7.13 -5.41 -2.20
N ALA A 18 -8.37 -5.41 -1.73
CA ALA A 18 -8.82 -6.34 -0.69
C ALA A 18 -9.07 -7.76 -1.22
N GLY A 19 -9.40 -7.89 -2.52
CA GLY A 19 -9.87 -9.14 -3.13
C GLY A 19 -8.88 -10.30 -3.00
N SER A 20 -7.59 -10.06 -3.22
CA SER A 20 -6.57 -11.12 -3.13
C SER A 20 -6.47 -11.73 -1.72
N LEU A 21 -6.38 -10.92 -0.68
CA LEU A 21 -6.33 -11.41 0.70
C LEU A 21 -7.67 -12.04 1.10
N ALA A 22 -8.80 -11.46 0.70
CA ALA A 22 -10.12 -12.02 0.99
C ALA A 22 -10.29 -13.43 0.38
N GLN A 23 -9.84 -13.63 -0.86
CA GLN A 23 -9.86 -14.93 -1.52
C GLN A 23 -9.00 -15.97 -0.78
N LYS A 24 -7.79 -15.60 -0.38
CA LYS A 24 -6.89 -16.48 0.37
C LYS A 24 -7.46 -16.87 1.73
N VAL A 25 -8.11 -15.96 2.45
CA VAL A 25 -8.83 -16.23 3.70
C VAL A 25 -9.97 -17.22 3.47
N PHE A 26 -10.74 -17.03 2.40
CA PHE A 26 -11.82 -17.94 2.02
C PHE A 26 -11.30 -19.35 1.67
N GLU A 27 -10.26 -19.47 0.88
CA GLU A 27 -9.62 -20.74 0.52
C GLU A 27 -9.05 -21.48 1.75
N ALA A 28 -8.65 -20.73 2.78
CA ALA A 28 -8.25 -21.28 4.08
C ALA A 28 -9.43 -21.65 5.01
N GLY A 29 -10.68 -21.49 4.56
CA GLY A 29 -11.91 -21.82 5.29
C GLY A 29 -12.44 -20.70 6.17
N GLY A 30 -11.85 -19.53 6.13
CA GLY A 30 -12.30 -18.35 6.89
C GLY A 30 -13.29 -17.49 6.11
N GLU A 31 -13.81 -16.49 6.79
CA GLU A 31 -14.60 -15.41 6.20
C GLU A 31 -13.80 -14.11 6.24
N ALA A 32 -13.76 -13.39 5.13
CA ALA A 32 -13.21 -12.04 5.07
C ALA A 32 -14.32 -11.00 5.19
N PHE A 33 -14.31 -10.20 6.26
CA PHE A 33 -15.13 -9.02 6.36
C PHE A 33 -14.34 -7.83 5.81
N VAL A 34 -14.69 -7.37 4.59
CA VAL A 34 -13.98 -6.26 3.95
C VAL A 34 -14.59 -4.94 4.42
N PHE A 35 -13.75 -4.11 5.09
CA PHE A 35 -14.10 -2.76 5.53
C PHE A 35 -12.91 -1.84 5.24
N PRO A 36 -12.85 -1.21 4.07
CA PRO A 36 -11.73 -0.37 3.68
C PRO A 36 -11.57 0.84 4.60
N ALA A 37 -10.41 0.96 5.23
CA ALA A 37 -10.04 2.10 6.07
C ALA A 37 -9.03 3.04 5.36
N LEU A 38 -8.66 2.73 4.12
CA LEU A 38 -7.83 3.56 3.27
C LEU A 38 -8.43 3.63 1.88
N GLY A 39 -8.67 4.84 1.41
CA GLY A 39 -9.02 5.16 0.04
C GLY A 39 -7.78 5.58 -0.76
N ILE A 40 -7.80 5.31 -2.05
CA ILE A 40 -6.84 5.83 -3.00
C ILE A 40 -7.66 6.52 -4.09
N GLU A 41 -7.49 7.83 -4.22
CA GLU A 41 -8.24 8.66 -5.14
C GLU A 41 -7.31 9.33 -6.15
N PRO A 42 -7.70 9.42 -7.44
CA PRO A 42 -6.92 10.17 -8.42
C PRO A 42 -6.87 11.65 -8.05
N VAL A 43 -5.77 12.30 -8.36
CA VAL A 43 -5.69 13.77 -8.39
C VAL A 43 -6.32 14.25 -9.70
N ALA A 44 -7.02 15.38 -9.65
CA ALA A 44 -7.66 15.94 -10.83
C ALA A 44 -6.63 16.26 -11.92
N LEU A 45 -6.99 16.01 -13.18
CA LEU A 45 -6.06 16.20 -14.32
C LEU A 45 -5.58 17.66 -14.46
N ASP A 46 -6.41 18.62 -14.06
CA ASP A 46 -6.03 20.04 -14.11
C ASP A 46 -4.94 20.38 -13.06
N GLU A 47 -4.94 19.71 -11.91
CA GLU A 47 -3.87 19.82 -10.90
C GLU A 47 -2.54 19.19 -11.39
N LEU A 48 -2.58 18.31 -12.39
CA LEU A 48 -1.42 17.63 -12.95
C LEU A 48 -0.88 18.31 -14.23
N ALA A 49 -1.49 19.38 -14.72
CA ALA A 49 -1.16 19.99 -16.01
C ALA A 49 0.33 20.32 -16.16
N ASP A 50 0.93 20.97 -15.17
CA ASP A 50 2.36 21.34 -15.20
C ASP A 50 3.27 20.11 -15.16
N ALA A 51 2.95 19.13 -14.35
CA ALA A 51 3.72 17.89 -14.25
C ALA A 51 3.64 17.06 -15.54
N LEU A 52 2.48 17.02 -16.19
CA LEU A 52 2.29 16.35 -17.48
C LEU A 52 3.03 17.07 -18.62
N ALA A 53 3.01 18.39 -18.62
CA ALA A 53 3.79 19.18 -19.59
C ALA A 53 5.30 18.96 -19.40
N TYR A 54 5.76 18.92 -18.15
CA TYR A 54 7.17 18.66 -17.85
C TYR A 54 7.60 17.23 -18.24
N LEU A 55 6.71 16.25 -18.05
CA LEU A 55 6.96 14.84 -18.34
C LEU A 55 7.36 14.59 -19.80
N ALA A 56 6.76 15.28 -20.76
CA ALA A 56 7.03 15.09 -22.19
C ALA A 56 8.51 15.24 -22.56
N GLY A 57 9.26 16.03 -21.81
CA GLY A 57 10.71 16.22 -22.01
C GLY A 57 11.58 15.58 -20.94
N ALA A 58 11.08 14.63 -20.17
CA ALA A 58 11.84 13.97 -19.12
C ALA A 58 12.83 12.94 -19.65
N ASP A 59 14.05 12.93 -19.12
CA ASP A 59 15.07 11.91 -19.42
C ASP A 59 14.84 10.65 -18.58
N ILE A 60 14.25 10.82 -17.39
CA ILE A 60 14.02 9.75 -16.41
C ILE A 60 12.63 9.89 -15.82
N VAL A 61 11.90 8.78 -15.79
CA VAL A 61 10.58 8.70 -15.11
C VAL A 61 10.61 7.57 -14.10
N ILE A 62 10.36 7.89 -12.84
CA ILE A 62 10.43 6.94 -11.72
C ILE A 62 9.02 6.73 -11.14
N PHE A 63 8.54 5.50 -11.14
CA PHE A 63 7.28 5.13 -10.50
C PHE A 63 7.55 4.50 -9.14
N VAL A 64 7.03 5.12 -8.07
CA VAL A 64 7.38 4.72 -6.70
C VAL A 64 6.47 3.66 -6.08
N SER A 65 5.39 3.26 -6.74
CA SER A 65 4.44 2.26 -6.22
C SER A 65 3.51 1.73 -7.32
N PRO A 66 2.83 0.58 -7.11
CA PRO A 66 1.78 0.11 -8.03
C PRO A 66 0.66 1.14 -8.24
N ASN A 67 0.27 1.89 -7.21
CA ASN A 67 -0.71 2.98 -7.34
C ASN A 67 -0.16 4.11 -8.22
N ALA A 68 1.13 4.47 -8.09
CA ALA A 68 1.77 5.44 -8.96
C ALA A 68 1.75 4.99 -10.42
N ALA A 69 2.00 3.71 -10.67
CA ALA A 69 1.89 3.13 -12.01
C ALA A 69 0.45 3.23 -12.54
N GLN A 70 -0.54 2.82 -11.75
CA GLN A 70 -1.94 2.81 -12.14
C GLN A 70 -2.48 4.22 -12.43
N TYR A 71 -2.38 5.12 -11.47
CA TYR A 71 -2.96 6.47 -11.56
C TYR A 71 -2.11 7.39 -12.44
N GLY A 72 -0.78 7.23 -12.42
CA GLY A 72 0.14 7.98 -13.27
C GLY A 72 -0.07 7.68 -14.74
N LEU A 73 -0.06 6.40 -15.15
CA LEU A 73 -0.31 6.04 -16.54
C LEU A 73 -1.71 6.40 -17.00
N ALA A 74 -2.73 6.30 -16.13
CA ALA A 74 -4.08 6.75 -16.47
C ALA A 74 -4.12 8.26 -16.77
N ALA A 75 -3.48 9.10 -15.95
CA ALA A 75 -3.39 10.54 -16.17
C ALA A 75 -2.58 10.88 -17.43
N ILE A 76 -1.46 10.20 -17.66
CA ILE A 76 -0.61 10.39 -18.85
C ILE A 76 -1.39 10.08 -20.11
N ARG A 77 -2.11 8.96 -20.16
CA ARG A 77 -2.95 8.59 -21.32
C ARG A 77 -4.10 9.58 -21.59
N ALA A 78 -4.63 10.18 -20.54
CA ALA A 78 -5.74 11.11 -20.65
C ALA A 78 -5.33 12.48 -21.22
N ARG A 79 -4.15 13.01 -20.86
CA ARG A 79 -3.73 14.39 -21.22
C ARG A 79 -2.23 14.58 -21.39
N GLY A 80 -1.43 13.54 -21.33
CA GLY A 80 0.03 13.64 -21.41
C GLY A 80 0.61 12.80 -22.53
N THR A 81 1.93 12.85 -22.63
CA THR A 81 2.73 12.02 -23.52
C THR A 81 3.89 11.46 -22.75
N LEU A 82 4.15 10.17 -22.89
CA LEU A 82 5.39 9.57 -22.39
C LEU A 82 6.56 10.10 -23.21
N PRO A 83 7.73 10.37 -22.58
CA PRO A 83 8.91 10.79 -23.30
C PRO A 83 9.42 9.65 -24.20
N ASP A 84 9.67 9.94 -25.49
CA ASP A 84 10.10 8.94 -26.48
C ASP A 84 11.46 8.32 -26.15
N ALA A 85 12.39 9.14 -25.61
CA ALA A 85 13.74 8.72 -25.22
C ALA A 85 13.88 8.50 -23.71
N GLY A 86 12.80 8.57 -22.96
CA GLY A 86 12.83 8.48 -21.49
C GLY A 86 13.17 7.09 -20.99
N ARG A 87 13.96 7.03 -19.93
CA ARG A 87 14.22 5.80 -19.19
C ARG A 87 13.23 5.65 -18.06
N PHE A 88 12.61 4.48 -17.95
CA PHE A 88 11.58 4.21 -16.95
C PHE A 88 12.12 3.33 -15.83
N PHE A 89 11.84 3.72 -14.60
CA PHE A 89 12.25 3.03 -13.39
C PHE A 89 11.04 2.71 -12.50
N ALA A 90 11.10 1.56 -11.84
CA ALA A 90 10.14 1.17 -10.83
C ALA A 90 10.87 0.85 -9.52
N VAL A 91 10.36 1.32 -8.38
CA VAL A 91 11.01 1.10 -7.07
C VAL A 91 11.15 -0.39 -6.73
N GLY A 92 10.30 -1.24 -7.30
CA GLY A 92 10.41 -2.68 -7.10
C GLY A 92 9.53 -3.49 -8.03
N PRO A 93 9.63 -4.84 -7.95
CA PRO A 93 8.99 -5.76 -8.90
C PRO A 93 7.46 -5.62 -8.95
N GLY A 94 6.81 -5.28 -7.83
CA GLY A 94 5.35 -5.04 -7.80
C GLY A 94 4.94 -3.85 -8.66
N THR A 95 5.75 -2.78 -8.66
CA THR A 95 5.52 -1.59 -9.47
C THR A 95 5.79 -1.89 -10.96
N ALA A 96 6.86 -2.64 -11.26
CA ALA A 96 7.18 -3.05 -12.64
C ALA A 96 6.06 -3.92 -13.23
N ARG A 97 5.55 -4.89 -12.47
CA ARG A 97 4.38 -5.68 -12.92
C ARG A 97 3.14 -4.82 -13.18
N ALA A 98 2.90 -3.82 -12.34
CA ALA A 98 1.77 -2.91 -12.53
C ALA A 98 1.94 -2.02 -13.77
N LEU A 99 3.17 -1.62 -14.12
CA LEU A 99 3.49 -0.91 -15.35
C LEU A 99 3.29 -1.81 -16.59
N ALA A 100 3.86 -3.03 -16.56
CA ALA A 100 3.75 -4.00 -17.64
C ALA A 100 2.29 -4.39 -17.93
N ALA A 101 1.47 -4.62 -16.88
CA ALA A 101 0.05 -4.88 -17.01
C ALA A 101 -0.74 -3.74 -17.69
N GLN A 102 -0.14 -2.55 -17.76
CA GLN A 102 -0.67 -1.39 -18.47
C GLN A 102 0.11 -1.07 -19.75
N GLY A 103 0.91 -1.99 -20.27
CA GLY A 103 1.61 -1.85 -21.53
C GLY A 103 2.89 -1.00 -21.49
N LEU A 104 3.40 -0.65 -20.30
CA LEU A 104 4.73 -0.05 -20.15
C LEU A 104 5.70 -1.12 -19.64
N GLU A 105 6.30 -1.82 -20.57
CA GLU A 105 7.30 -2.87 -20.31
C GLU A 105 8.72 -2.31 -20.19
N GLY A 106 9.65 -3.11 -19.66
CA GLY A 106 11.08 -2.78 -19.62
C GLY A 106 11.48 -1.73 -18.58
N ALA A 107 10.61 -1.40 -17.63
CA ALA A 107 11.01 -0.52 -16.54
C ALA A 107 12.10 -1.17 -15.68
N VAL A 108 13.22 -0.45 -15.48
CA VAL A 108 14.37 -0.90 -14.69
C VAL A 108 13.98 -0.97 -13.21
N THR A 109 14.33 -2.07 -12.55
CA THR A 109 14.10 -2.28 -11.11
C THR A 109 15.40 -2.65 -10.42
N PRO A 110 15.59 -2.25 -9.15
CA PRO A 110 16.68 -2.78 -8.34
C PRO A 110 16.40 -4.21 -7.87
N ASP A 111 17.41 -4.88 -7.36
CA ASP A 111 17.26 -6.15 -6.66
C ASP A 111 16.52 -6.00 -5.31
N GLY A 112 16.46 -4.78 -4.77
CA GLY A 112 15.68 -4.41 -3.57
C GLY A 112 14.26 -3.94 -3.91
N GLN A 113 13.55 -3.44 -2.87
CA GLN A 113 12.16 -2.98 -2.99
C GLN A 113 11.92 -1.59 -2.37
N ASP A 114 12.97 -0.79 -2.22
CA ASP A 114 12.93 0.53 -1.59
C ASP A 114 13.64 1.60 -2.42
N SER A 115 13.51 2.83 -1.96
CA SER A 115 14.10 3.99 -2.62
C SER A 115 15.62 3.97 -2.59
N GLU A 116 16.19 3.41 -1.53
CA GLU A 116 17.62 3.31 -1.30
C GLU A 116 18.27 2.37 -2.33
N ALA A 117 17.67 1.20 -2.54
CA ALA A 117 18.11 0.25 -3.55
C ALA A 117 17.99 0.83 -4.97
N LEU A 118 16.88 1.52 -5.27
CA LEU A 118 16.73 2.18 -6.58
C LEU A 118 17.82 3.24 -6.80
N LEU A 119 18.05 4.09 -5.81
CA LEU A 119 19.07 5.14 -5.87
C LEU A 119 20.51 4.59 -5.98
N ALA A 120 20.75 3.32 -5.65
CA ALA A 120 22.04 2.65 -5.80
C ALA A 120 22.31 2.19 -7.24
N LEU A 121 21.32 2.17 -8.12
CA LEU A 121 21.51 1.79 -9.52
C LEU A 121 22.52 2.70 -10.23
N PRO A 122 23.42 2.16 -11.05
CA PRO A 122 24.42 2.95 -11.80
C PRO A 122 23.79 4.07 -12.63
N GLU A 123 22.65 3.81 -13.24
CA GLU A 123 21.93 4.75 -14.11
C GLU A 123 21.43 6.00 -13.37
N LEU A 124 21.29 5.92 -12.05
CA LEU A 124 20.85 7.04 -11.22
C LEU A 124 22.00 7.72 -10.46
N GLN A 125 23.26 7.29 -10.66
CA GLN A 125 24.44 7.95 -10.06
C GLN A 125 24.86 9.22 -10.82
N ALA A 126 24.77 9.22 -12.14
CA ALA A 126 25.21 10.30 -13.01
C ALA A 126 24.00 10.95 -13.72
N VAL A 127 23.26 11.78 -12.98
CA VAL A 127 21.99 12.40 -13.45
C VAL A 127 22.08 13.93 -13.53
N ALA A 128 23.29 14.50 -13.47
CA ALA A 128 23.49 15.95 -13.52
C ALA A 128 22.92 16.52 -14.83
N GLY A 129 22.10 17.57 -14.72
CA GLY A 129 21.42 18.20 -15.84
C GLY A 129 20.26 17.43 -16.45
N GLN A 130 19.96 16.21 -15.96
CA GLN A 130 18.82 15.42 -16.45
C GLN A 130 17.52 15.85 -15.80
N ARG A 131 16.45 15.80 -16.59
CA ARG A 131 15.06 16.06 -16.14
C ARG A 131 14.47 14.76 -15.63
N VAL A 132 14.14 14.74 -14.33
CA VAL A 132 13.60 13.55 -13.64
C VAL A 132 12.18 13.83 -13.17
N VAL A 133 11.24 12.96 -13.57
CA VAL A 133 9.89 12.97 -13.05
C VAL A 133 9.71 11.80 -12.08
N ILE A 134 9.31 12.11 -10.84
CA ILE A 134 8.94 11.11 -9.84
C ILE A 134 7.41 11.03 -9.78
N VAL A 135 6.85 9.94 -10.31
CA VAL A 135 5.41 9.66 -10.28
C VAL A 135 5.07 9.01 -8.95
N ARG A 136 4.22 9.68 -8.15
CA ARG A 136 3.97 9.32 -6.75
C ARG A 136 2.56 9.70 -6.28
N GLY A 137 2.21 9.33 -5.06
CA GLY A 137 1.08 9.91 -4.33
C GLY A 137 1.46 11.23 -3.68
N VAL A 138 0.45 12.04 -3.35
CA VAL A 138 0.62 13.29 -2.61
C VAL A 138 1.35 13.04 -1.30
N GLY A 139 2.38 13.82 -1.02
CA GLY A 139 3.25 13.66 0.14
C GLY A 139 4.26 12.53 -0.01
N GLY A 140 4.83 12.07 1.08
CA GLY A 140 5.80 10.98 1.13
C GLY A 140 7.22 11.45 1.43
N ARG A 141 8.17 10.48 1.52
CA ARG A 141 9.55 10.76 1.93
C ARG A 141 10.29 11.59 0.87
N PRO A 142 11.10 12.60 1.26
CA PRO A 142 11.85 13.41 0.33
C PRO A 142 13.16 12.75 -0.15
N LEU A 143 13.59 11.64 0.45
CA LEU A 143 14.89 11.01 0.20
C LEU A 143 15.26 10.90 -1.27
N MET A 144 14.34 10.41 -2.11
CA MET A 144 14.63 10.20 -3.53
C MET A 144 14.88 11.51 -4.26
N SER A 145 14.01 12.51 -4.06
CA SER A 145 14.15 13.81 -4.69
C SER A 145 15.38 14.55 -4.21
N ASP A 146 15.66 14.50 -2.92
CA ASP A 146 16.79 15.21 -2.33
C ASP A 146 18.12 14.61 -2.82
N THR A 147 18.18 13.26 -2.88
CA THR A 147 19.36 12.57 -3.40
C THR A 147 19.60 12.89 -4.88
N LEU A 148 18.57 12.83 -5.72
CA LEU A 148 18.71 13.10 -7.16
C LEU A 148 19.04 14.58 -7.41
N ARG A 149 18.45 15.52 -6.67
CA ARG A 149 18.82 16.94 -6.73
C ARG A 149 20.26 17.17 -6.29
N ALA A 150 20.71 16.51 -5.22
CA ALA A 150 22.12 16.58 -4.80
C ALA A 150 23.09 16.03 -5.86
N ARG A 151 22.64 15.12 -6.73
CA ARG A 151 23.37 14.62 -7.90
C ARG A 151 23.24 15.53 -9.13
N GLY A 152 22.59 16.70 -9.00
CA GLY A 152 22.47 17.71 -10.06
C GLY A 152 21.30 17.50 -11.02
N ALA A 153 20.35 16.63 -10.71
CA ALA A 153 19.14 16.45 -11.53
C ALA A 153 18.12 17.58 -11.27
N ASP A 154 17.37 17.93 -12.34
CA ASP A 154 16.16 18.76 -12.23
C ASP A 154 14.96 17.84 -11.94
N VAL A 155 14.45 17.85 -10.70
CA VAL A 155 13.49 16.87 -10.21
C VAL A 155 12.13 17.50 -10.03
N HIS A 156 11.13 16.95 -10.73
CA HIS A 156 9.70 17.29 -10.59
C HIS A 156 8.89 16.11 -10.07
N PHE A 157 7.81 16.42 -9.34
CA PHE A 157 6.84 15.42 -8.87
C PHE A 157 5.60 15.43 -9.77
N MET A 158 5.15 14.21 -10.12
CA MET A 158 3.81 13.97 -10.63
C MET A 158 3.01 13.26 -9.53
N GLU A 159 2.31 14.04 -8.71
CA GLU A 159 1.52 13.54 -7.57
C GLU A 159 0.13 13.11 -8.03
N CYS A 160 0.01 11.93 -8.62
CA CYS A 160 -1.15 11.47 -9.39
C CYS A 160 -2.26 10.82 -8.57
N TYR A 161 -2.05 10.57 -7.28
CA TYR A 161 -3.10 10.06 -6.38
C TYR A 161 -2.92 10.60 -4.97
N ARG A 162 -4.01 10.60 -4.19
CA ARG A 162 -3.96 10.89 -2.76
C ARG A 162 -4.56 9.74 -1.95
N ARG A 163 -4.03 9.57 -0.74
CA ARG A 163 -4.60 8.67 0.25
C ARG A 163 -5.68 9.40 1.02
N THR A 164 -6.80 8.73 1.24
CA THR A 164 -7.93 9.29 1.97
C THR A 164 -8.43 8.31 3.02
N CYS A 165 -9.13 8.80 4.02
CA CYS A 165 -9.98 7.96 4.83
C CYS A 165 -11.36 7.96 4.18
N PRO A 166 -11.78 6.84 3.58
CA PRO A 166 -13.05 6.80 2.88
C PRO A 166 -14.22 7.04 3.85
N PRO A 167 -15.30 7.73 3.42
CA PRO A 167 -16.51 7.76 4.21
C PRO A 167 -17.08 6.35 4.28
N ALA A 168 -17.32 5.83 5.49
CA ALA A 168 -17.88 4.51 5.70
C ALA A 168 -18.75 4.49 6.97
N ASP A 169 -19.89 3.82 6.92
CA ASP A 169 -20.71 3.55 8.09
C ASP A 169 -20.22 2.30 8.80
N PRO A 170 -19.70 2.39 10.03
CA PRO A 170 -19.20 1.25 10.78
C PRO A 170 -20.31 0.42 11.46
N SER A 171 -21.58 0.81 11.38
CA SER A 171 -22.67 0.23 12.17
C SER A 171 -22.78 -1.29 12.01
N ARG A 172 -22.72 -1.79 10.77
CA ARG A 172 -22.77 -3.24 10.49
C ARG A 172 -21.53 -3.96 11.03
N LEU A 173 -20.35 -3.37 10.88
CA LEU A 173 -19.10 -3.92 11.42
C LEU A 173 -19.16 -3.97 12.95
N LEU A 174 -19.54 -2.88 13.60
CA LEU A 174 -19.64 -2.78 15.05
C LEU A 174 -20.65 -3.77 15.63
N ALA A 175 -21.82 -3.93 15.00
CA ALA A 175 -22.81 -4.92 15.40
C ALA A 175 -22.25 -6.34 15.36
N ARG A 176 -21.61 -6.73 14.26
CA ARG A 176 -20.97 -8.04 14.11
C ARG A 176 -19.83 -8.24 15.10
N TRP A 177 -19.00 -7.21 15.30
CA TRP A 177 -17.85 -7.29 16.22
C TRP A 177 -18.28 -7.49 17.67
N ARG A 178 -19.33 -6.74 18.13
CA ARG A 178 -19.92 -6.92 19.47
C ARG A 178 -20.52 -8.31 19.68
N ALA A 179 -21.05 -8.92 18.65
CA ALA A 179 -21.53 -10.30 18.67
C ALA A 179 -20.41 -11.36 18.64
N GLY A 180 -19.13 -10.94 18.72
CA GLY A 180 -17.98 -11.86 18.67
C GLY A 180 -17.65 -12.37 17.28
N GLY A 181 -18.21 -11.76 16.23
CA GLY A 181 -18.07 -12.21 14.84
C GLY A 181 -16.89 -11.60 14.09
N ILE A 182 -15.85 -11.08 14.79
CA ILE A 182 -14.57 -10.67 14.22
C ILE A 182 -13.44 -11.24 15.08
N ASP A 183 -12.66 -12.14 14.52
CA ASP A 183 -11.58 -12.86 15.24
C ASP A 183 -10.21 -12.22 15.10
N ALA A 184 -9.95 -11.52 14.00
CA ALA A 184 -8.67 -10.89 13.70
C ALA A 184 -8.85 -9.63 12.83
N VAL A 185 -7.88 -8.71 12.93
CA VAL A 185 -7.78 -7.50 12.09
C VAL A 185 -6.49 -7.56 11.30
N THR A 186 -6.52 -7.24 10.01
CA THR A 186 -5.32 -7.03 9.20
C THR A 186 -5.18 -5.57 8.82
N ILE A 187 -3.97 -5.02 8.94
CA ILE A 187 -3.64 -3.66 8.48
C ILE A 187 -2.44 -3.70 7.53
N ALA A 188 -2.35 -2.74 6.63
CA ALA A 188 -1.24 -2.61 5.68
C ALA A 188 -0.31 -1.42 6.01
N SER A 189 -0.72 -0.51 6.90
CA SER A 189 0.05 0.66 7.33
C SER A 189 -0.47 1.22 8.65
N ALA A 190 0.34 2.05 9.31
CA ALA A 190 -0.12 2.80 10.49
C ALA A 190 -1.27 3.76 10.14
N GLU A 191 -1.25 4.34 8.94
CA GLU A 191 -2.35 5.20 8.45
C GLU A 191 -3.68 4.45 8.39
N THR A 192 -3.65 3.19 7.89
CA THR A 192 -4.83 2.33 7.88
C THR A 192 -5.40 2.09 9.29
N LEU A 193 -4.53 1.90 10.29
CA LEU A 193 -4.94 1.74 11.69
C LEU A 193 -5.61 3.00 12.23
N TYR A 194 -4.98 4.16 12.03
CA TYR A 194 -5.54 5.44 12.52
C TYR A 194 -6.88 5.76 11.84
N ASN A 195 -6.99 5.53 10.55
CA ASN A 195 -8.24 5.70 9.82
C ASN A 195 -9.32 4.72 10.31
N LEU A 196 -8.99 3.44 10.51
CA LEU A 196 -9.91 2.46 11.08
C LEU A 196 -10.43 2.90 12.44
N ALA A 197 -9.53 3.32 13.34
CA ALA A 197 -9.90 3.83 14.65
C ALA A 197 -10.83 5.06 14.56
N ARG A 198 -10.54 5.98 13.64
CA ARG A 198 -11.39 7.16 13.40
C ARG A 198 -12.78 6.78 12.90
N LEU A 199 -12.88 5.83 11.97
CA LEU A 199 -14.15 5.34 11.44
C LEU A 199 -14.98 4.62 12.48
N LEU A 200 -14.35 3.83 13.35
CA LEU A 200 -15.00 3.09 14.42
C LEU A 200 -15.47 3.99 15.57
N GLY A 201 -14.78 5.11 15.80
CA GLY A 201 -15.03 6.02 16.90
C GLY A 201 -14.88 5.39 18.29
N GLU A 202 -15.37 6.09 19.31
CA GLU A 202 -15.33 5.60 20.70
C GLU A 202 -15.99 4.22 20.88
N PRO A 203 -17.15 3.92 20.24
CA PRO A 203 -17.79 2.62 20.39
C PRO A 203 -16.97 1.42 19.91
N GLY A 204 -16.02 1.64 18.98
CA GLY A 204 -15.20 0.58 18.42
C GLY A 204 -13.80 0.47 19.04
N ALA A 205 -13.36 1.47 19.78
CA ALA A 205 -12.02 1.50 20.35
C ALA A 205 -11.68 0.28 21.23
N PRO A 206 -12.54 -0.15 22.19
CA PRO A 206 -12.25 -1.32 23.01
C PRO A 206 -12.27 -2.63 22.20
N LEU A 207 -13.08 -2.73 21.16
CA LEU A 207 -13.12 -3.90 20.28
C LEU A 207 -11.81 -4.02 19.48
N LEU A 208 -11.36 -2.92 18.89
CA LEU A 208 -10.10 -2.85 18.15
C LEU A 208 -8.91 -3.17 19.05
N ALA A 209 -8.84 -2.57 20.24
CA ALA A 209 -7.74 -2.78 21.19
C ALA A 209 -7.65 -4.25 21.67
N ALA A 210 -8.75 -4.94 21.83
CA ALA A 210 -8.82 -6.33 22.35
C ALA A 210 -8.60 -7.40 21.27
N THR A 211 -8.82 -7.08 19.99
CA THR A 211 -8.76 -8.06 18.90
C THR A 211 -7.33 -8.23 18.39
N PRO A 212 -6.85 -9.46 18.11
CA PRO A 212 -5.55 -9.70 17.50
C PRO A 212 -5.39 -8.96 16.17
N LEU A 213 -4.30 -8.22 16.03
CA LEU A 213 -4.01 -7.40 14.86
C LEU A 213 -2.75 -7.92 14.16
N PHE A 214 -2.84 -8.14 12.86
CA PHE A 214 -1.78 -8.64 12.00
C PHE A 214 -1.23 -7.52 11.14
N ALA A 215 0.09 -7.29 11.23
CA ALA A 215 0.78 -6.21 10.54
C ALA A 215 1.99 -6.75 9.75
N PRO A 216 2.09 -6.48 8.43
CA PRO A 216 3.30 -6.77 7.68
C PRO A 216 4.40 -5.80 8.13
N HIS A 217 5.54 -6.33 8.53
CA HIS A 217 6.71 -5.59 9.00
C HIS A 217 6.61 -4.97 10.41
N GLU A 218 7.73 -5.03 11.12
CA GLU A 218 7.84 -4.61 12.52
C GLU A 218 7.48 -3.12 12.73
N LYS A 219 7.86 -2.24 11.82
CA LYS A 219 7.55 -0.81 11.94
C LYS A 219 6.05 -0.51 12.06
N ILE A 220 5.21 -1.30 11.36
CA ILE A 220 3.74 -1.16 11.42
C ILE A 220 3.24 -1.77 12.75
N ALA A 221 3.79 -2.90 13.15
CA ALA A 221 3.46 -3.56 14.40
C ALA A 221 3.80 -2.68 15.62
N GLU A 222 4.95 -2.01 15.62
CA GLU A 222 5.32 -1.04 16.66
C GLU A 222 4.33 0.13 16.73
N ALA A 223 3.90 0.66 15.60
CA ALA A 223 2.89 1.71 15.58
C ALA A 223 1.57 1.22 16.19
N ALA A 224 1.17 -0.03 15.91
CA ALA A 224 -0.04 -0.62 16.47
C ALA A 224 0.07 -0.85 17.99
N ARG A 225 1.24 -1.29 18.50
CA ARG A 225 1.48 -1.42 19.95
C ARG A 225 1.43 -0.06 20.65
N ARG A 226 2.07 0.96 20.06
CA ARG A 226 2.01 2.35 20.59
C ARG A 226 0.60 2.93 20.55
N PHE A 227 -0.22 2.51 19.61
CA PHE A 227 -1.63 2.89 19.53
C PHE A 227 -2.47 2.27 20.64
N GLY A 228 -2.00 1.18 21.29
CA GLY A 228 -2.73 0.51 22.38
C GLY A 228 -3.38 -0.81 22.00
N ILE A 229 -2.99 -1.43 20.89
CA ILE A 229 -3.47 -2.77 20.53
C ILE A 229 -2.81 -3.81 21.44
N ALA A 230 -3.61 -4.57 22.17
CA ALA A 230 -3.14 -5.52 23.16
C ALA A 230 -2.34 -6.70 22.57
N ARG A 231 -2.70 -7.13 21.37
CA ARG A 231 -2.09 -8.29 20.69
C ARG A 231 -1.77 -7.96 19.24
N VAL A 232 -0.50 -7.71 18.96
CA VAL A 232 0.00 -7.40 17.63
C VAL A 232 0.93 -8.50 17.15
N ILE A 233 0.61 -9.09 16.01
CA ILE A 233 1.37 -10.16 15.35
C ILE A 233 2.06 -9.55 14.13
N THR A 234 3.39 -9.56 14.15
CA THR A 234 4.19 -9.17 12.98
C THR A 234 4.25 -10.35 12.02
N THR A 235 4.01 -10.09 10.74
CA THR A 235 4.07 -11.09 9.68
C THR A 235 5.08 -10.68 8.61
N PRO A 236 5.53 -11.59 7.75
CA PRO A 236 6.17 -11.23 6.50
C PRO A 236 5.27 -10.33 5.64
N GLY A 237 5.86 -9.59 4.70
CA GLY A 237 5.13 -8.74 3.77
C GLY A 237 4.26 -9.53 2.79
N GLY A 238 3.25 -8.85 2.23
CA GLY A 238 2.34 -9.43 1.25
C GLY A 238 1.16 -10.21 1.84
N ASP A 239 0.30 -10.70 0.96
CA ASP A 239 -0.92 -11.42 1.35
C ASP A 239 -0.59 -12.81 1.90
N ASP A 240 0.43 -13.47 1.35
CA ASP A 240 0.88 -14.78 1.82
C ASP A 240 1.41 -14.70 3.24
N GLY A 241 2.25 -13.71 3.55
CA GLY A 241 2.76 -13.51 4.89
C GLY A 241 1.67 -13.21 5.92
N LEU A 242 0.65 -12.42 5.55
CA LEU A 242 -0.51 -12.18 6.40
C LEU A 242 -1.33 -13.45 6.62
N LEU A 243 -1.58 -14.24 5.56
CA LEU A 243 -2.31 -15.51 5.66
C LEU A 243 -1.57 -16.49 6.57
N ASP A 244 -0.26 -16.68 6.37
CA ASP A 244 0.57 -17.57 7.18
C ASP A 244 0.54 -17.17 8.66
N GLY A 245 0.63 -15.87 8.94
CA GLY A 245 0.51 -15.35 10.29
C GLY A 245 -0.85 -15.66 10.93
N LEU A 246 -1.95 -15.48 10.21
CA LEU A 246 -3.30 -15.83 10.65
C LEU A 246 -3.42 -17.33 10.93
N VAL A 247 -3.01 -18.17 9.99
CA VAL A 247 -3.08 -19.64 10.11
C VAL A 247 -2.28 -20.12 11.32
N ASN A 248 -1.03 -19.66 11.48
CA ASN A 248 -0.18 -20.06 12.59
C ASN A 248 -0.76 -19.63 13.95
N TRP A 249 -1.32 -18.42 14.02
CA TRP A 249 -1.96 -17.92 15.22
C TRP A 249 -3.16 -18.77 15.66
N PHE A 250 -4.07 -19.11 14.74
CA PHE A 250 -5.28 -19.85 15.08
C PHE A 250 -4.99 -21.34 15.35
N ARG A 251 -4.01 -21.96 14.66
CA ARG A 251 -3.56 -23.34 14.95
C ARG A 251 -3.03 -23.47 16.38
N ASN A 252 -2.18 -22.52 16.81
CA ASN A 252 -1.58 -22.56 18.14
C ASN A 252 -2.62 -22.37 19.27
N LYS A 253 -3.71 -21.64 18.99
CA LYS A 253 -4.82 -21.50 19.95
C LYS A 253 -5.71 -22.74 20.08
N THR A 254 -5.84 -23.54 19.03
CA THR A 254 -6.60 -24.80 19.10
C THR A 254 -5.83 -25.89 19.83
N GLY A 255 -4.48 -25.88 19.78
CA GLY A 255 -3.63 -26.85 20.50
C GLY A 255 -3.47 -26.58 22.01
N SER A 256 -3.89 -25.41 22.53
CA SER A 256 -3.76 -25.04 23.96
C SER A 256 -5.01 -25.30 24.80
N LYS A 257 -5.98 -26.04 24.25
CA LYS A 257 -7.25 -26.42 24.95
C LYS A 257 -7.35 -27.89 25.28
N THR A 258 -6.21 -28.63 25.32
CA THR A 258 -6.12 -30.02 25.82
C THR A 258 -5.41 -30.06 27.15
#